data_3c49e2b122ea87eeb8f5c73e4db7bf50
#
_entry.id   3c49e2b122ea87eeb8f5c73e4db7bf50
#
_cell.length_a   1.000
_cell.length_b   1.000
_cell.length_c   1.000
_cell.angle_alpha   90.00
_cell.angle_beta   90.00
_cell.angle_gamma   90.00
#
_symmetry.space_group_name_H-M   'P 1'
#
loop_
_entity.id
_entity.type
_entity.pdbx_description
1 polymer ?
#
loop_
_entity_poly.entity_id
_entity_poly.type
_entity_poly.pdbx_seq_one_letter_code
_entity_poly.pdbx_strand_id
1 'polypeptide(L)'
;MEQFHNTRRKFLIGASATAIGATGIVLPASIACSATETVRLGVLKFGTVNWELNVIKHHGLDQEVGLDLDVVGLANKDATTIAFNAGDVDMIVTDWIWTSRQRDAGADCTFVPYSVAAGSVMVHPNSGIDSLIDLEGKKIGVAGSPIDKSWLLLRAYSIKAFGKDIEKIVKPIYAAPPLLNEKFKQKEFDAVLNYWNYTARLRAAGMKELIKVQDLLPGLGVPGRLPLIGYVFGETWGRINSDTLGRFFHASRKARQIMLQSDAEWERLRPLTKAESDSTLMALRDGYRDGAPKKFDASQAEAIHSAFEIVAKYGGRRLVGRSDKLALGTLWTGEAY
;
A
#
# COMPACT_ATOMS: atom_id res chain seq x y z
N MET A 1 -23.20 20.48 -61.84
CA MET A 1 -24.66 20.73 -61.59
C MET A 1 -24.86 20.68 -60.10
N GLU A 2 -25.20 21.66 -59.39
CA GLU A 2 -25.55 23.09 -59.43
C GLU A 2 -25.15 23.63 -58.09
N GLN A 3 -24.38 24.63 -58.03
CA GLN A 3 -24.47 26.05 -57.72
C GLN A 3 -25.82 26.51 -57.11
N PHE A 4 -25.74 27.26 -55.98
CA PHE A 4 -26.46 28.51 -55.71
C PHE A 4 -26.07 28.98 -54.29
N HIS A 5 -25.40 30.03 -54.12
CA HIS A 5 -25.52 31.48 -54.18
C HIS A 5 -25.76 32.14 -52.81
N ASN A 6 -24.77 32.92 -52.52
CA ASN A 6 -24.60 34.15 -51.72
C ASN A 6 -25.86 35.02 -51.51
N THR A 7 -26.06 35.57 -50.31
CA THR A 7 -26.56 36.93 -50.18
C THR A 7 -26.04 37.63 -48.92
N ARG A 8 -25.18 38.61 -49.15
CA ARG A 8 -24.79 39.65 -48.20
C ARG A 8 -25.94 40.65 -48.07
N ARG A 9 -26.27 41.08 -46.82
CA ARG A 9 -26.92 42.38 -46.59
C ARG A 9 -26.15 43.16 -45.54
N LYS A 10 -25.52 44.21 -46.02
CA LYS A 10 -25.01 45.37 -45.24
C LYS A 10 -26.21 46.21 -44.84
N PHE A 11 -26.27 46.68 -43.59
CA PHE A 11 -26.95 47.91 -43.21
C PHE A 11 -26.08 48.79 -42.38
N LEU A 12 -25.99 50.01 -42.78
CA LEU A 12 -25.17 51.10 -42.25
C LEU A 12 -26.04 52.06 -41.39
N ILE A 13 -25.41 52.60 -40.35
CA ILE A 13 -25.53 53.94 -39.78
C ILE A 13 -26.62 54.20 -38.75
N GLY A 14 -26.19 54.73 -37.62
CA GLY A 14 -26.95 55.46 -36.63
C GLY A 14 -26.08 55.79 -35.41
N ALA A 15 -25.25 56.84 -35.53
CA ALA A 15 -24.54 57.42 -34.37
C ALA A 15 -25.51 58.23 -33.52
N SER A 16 -25.61 57.95 -32.22
CA SER A 16 -26.16 58.91 -31.24
C SER A 16 -25.33 58.75 -29.94
N ALA A 17 -24.51 59.73 -29.67
CA ALA A 17 -23.82 59.88 -28.42
C ALA A 17 -24.81 60.28 -27.31
N THR A 18 -24.92 59.49 -26.27
CA THR A 18 -25.53 59.91 -25.01
C THR A 18 -24.59 59.52 -23.87
N ALA A 19 -23.96 60.49 -23.24
CA ALA A 19 -23.17 60.33 -22.04
C ALA A 19 -24.11 59.99 -20.89
N ILE A 20 -23.94 58.80 -20.28
CA ILE A 20 -24.61 58.44 -19.03
C ILE A 20 -23.54 57.85 -18.08
N GLY A 21 -23.61 58.37 -16.87
CA GLY A 21 -22.68 58.26 -15.76
C GLY A 21 -22.16 56.85 -15.47
N ALA A 22 -20.89 56.82 -15.07
CA ALA A 22 -20.18 55.67 -14.53
C ALA A 22 -20.77 55.28 -13.16
N THR A 23 -21.80 54.43 -13.17
CA THR A 23 -22.12 53.59 -12.01
C THR A 23 -21.28 52.31 -12.10
N GLY A 24 -20.26 52.22 -11.22
CA GLY A 24 -19.41 51.05 -11.11
C GLY A 24 -20.27 49.81 -10.75
N ILE A 25 -20.53 48.96 -11.74
CA ILE A 25 -21.06 47.62 -11.50
C ILE A 25 -19.89 46.82 -10.92
N VAL A 26 -19.87 46.67 -9.58
CA VAL A 26 -19.06 45.68 -8.90
C VAL A 26 -19.68 44.32 -9.28
N LEU A 27 -19.11 43.69 -10.31
CA LEU A 27 -19.40 42.30 -10.58
C LEU A 27 -18.95 41.46 -9.35
N PRO A 28 -19.84 40.68 -8.74
CA PRO A 28 -19.41 39.78 -7.70
C PRO A 28 -18.32 38.86 -8.30
N ALA A 29 -17.16 38.81 -7.64
CA ALA A 29 -16.14 37.86 -7.97
C ALA A 29 -16.82 36.49 -7.94
N SER A 30 -16.99 35.86 -9.10
CA SER A 30 -17.45 34.49 -9.20
C SER A 30 -16.47 33.66 -8.39
N ILE A 31 -16.89 33.19 -7.23
CA ILE A 31 -16.19 32.13 -6.52
C ILE A 31 -16.19 30.99 -7.53
N ALA A 32 -15.06 30.81 -8.20
CA ALA A 32 -14.83 29.64 -9.02
C ALA A 32 -14.95 28.46 -8.06
N CYS A 33 -16.08 27.79 -8.03
CA CYS A 33 -16.24 26.51 -7.39
C CYS A 33 -15.28 25.60 -8.15
N SER A 34 -14.09 25.40 -7.58
CA SER A 34 -13.12 24.44 -8.12
C SER A 34 -13.86 23.11 -8.15
N ALA A 35 -14.05 22.55 -9.33
CA ALA A 35 -14.67 21.25 -9.48
C ALA A 35 -13.89 20.27 -8.59
N THR A 36 -14.60 19.56 -7.72
CA THR A 36 -14.01 18.54 -6.86
C THR A 36 -13.36 17.49 -7.75
N GLU A 37 -12.08 17.28 -7.59
CA GLU A 37 -11.31 16.36 -8.41
C GLU A 37 -11.40 14.95 -7.83
N THR A 38 -11.75 13.97 -8.66
CA THR A 38 -11.92 12.58 -8.21
C THR A 38 -10.61 11.82 -8.36
N VAL A 39 -10.21 11.10 -7.30
CA VAL A 39 -9.10 10.12 -7.30
C VAL A 39 -9.69 8.74 -7.07
N ARG A 40 -9.58 7.85 -8.06
CA ARG A 40 -10.07 6.47 -7.99
C ARG A 40 -8.95 5.56 -7.47
N LEU A 41 -9.13 4.98 -6.29
CA LEU A 41 -8.13 4.13 -5.64
C LEU A 41 -8.61 2.67 -5.54
N GLY A 42 -8.01 1.79 -6.33
CA GLY A 42 -8.26 0.36 -6.30
C GLY A 42 -7.56 -0.33 -5.13
N VAL A 43 -8.34 -1.00 -4.27
CA VAL A 43 -7.82 -1.68 -3.08
C VAL A 43 -8.41 -3.08 -2.92
N LEU A 44 -7.73 -3.96 -2.21
CA LEU A 44 -8.32 -5.22 -1.78
C LEU A 44 -9.44 -4.96 -0.77
N LYS A 45 -10.64 -5.54 -0.98
CA LYS A 45 -11.80 -5.38 -0.06
C LYS A 45 -11.47 -5.65 1.40
N PHE A 46 -10.49 -6.51 1.67
CA PHE A 46 -10.10 -6.94 3.02
C PHE A 46 -8.69 -6.46 3.43
N GLY A 47 -8.11 -5.53 2.68
CA GLY A 47 -6.79 -4.95 2.97
C GLY A 47 -6.85 -3.96 4.13
N THR A 48 -5.77 -3.88 4.91
CA THR A 48 -5.70 -2.98 6.08
C THR A 48 -5.64 -1.49 5.70
N VAL A 49 -5.31 -1.16 4.45
CA VAL A 49 -5.38 0.20 3.93
C VAL A 49 -6.80 0.79 4.02
N ASN A 50 -7.84 -0.07 3.93
CA ASN A 50 -9.23 0.38 4.06
C ASN A 50 -9.52 1.07 5.40
N TRP A 51 -8.74 0.80 6.45
CA TRP A 51 -8.92 1.46 7.74
C TRP A 51 -8.58 2.95 7.65
N GLU A 52 -7.42 3.28 7.05
CA GLU A 52 -7.01 4.67 6.81
C GLU A 52 -7.95 5.38 5.82
N LEU A 53 -8.33 4.72 4.73
CA LEU A 53 -9.26 5.26 3.75
C LEU A 53 -10.64 5.54 4.36
N ASN A 54 -11.09 4.67 5.27
CA ASN A 54 -12.32 4.89 6.03
C ASN A 54 -12.21 6.11 6.96
N VAL A 55 -11.05 6.32 7.58
CA VAL A 55 -10.78 7.52 8.39
C VAL A 55 -10.83 8.78 7.52
N ILE A 56 -10.22 8.76 6.33
CA ILE A 56 -10.29 9.88 5.38
C ILE A 56 -11.74 10.23 5.08
N LYS A 57 -12.55 9.26 4.69
CA LYS A 57 -13.96 9.49 4.32
C LYS A 57 -14.84 9.89 5.51
N HIS A 58 -14.63 9.25 6.67
CA HIS A 58 -15.42 9.54 7.87
C HIS A 58 -15.22 10.97 8.38
N HIS A 59 -13.99 11.46 8.35
CA HIS A 59 -13.64 12.79 8.80
C HIS A 59 -13.70 13.85 7.69
N GLY A 60 -14.06 13.47 6.45
CA GLY A 60 -14.16 14.38 5.32
C GLY A 60 -12.82 14.98 4.89
N LEU A 61 -11.70 14.29 5.18
CA LEU A 61 -10.36 14.82 4.93
C LEU A 61 -10.03 14.97 3.44
N ASP A 62 -10.65 14.17 2.59
CA ASP A 62 -10.60 14.32 1.13
C ASP A 62 -11.34 15.59 0.67
N GLN A 63 -12.54 15.81 1.18
CA GLN A 63 -13.34 17.01 0.86
C GLN A 63 -12.66 18.29 1.37
N GLU A 64 -12.05 18.23 2.55
CA GLU A 64 -11.30 19.36 3.15
C GLU A 64 -10.18 19.88 2.22
N VAL A 65 -9.58 18.98 1.44
CA VAL A 65 -8.54 19.31 0.45
C VAL A 65 -9.09 19.42 -0.98
N GLY A 66 -10.40 19.46 -1.18
CA GLY A 66 -11.03 19.61 -2.49
C GLY A 66 -10.93 18.36 -3.37
N LEU A 67 -10.83 17.16 -2.77
CA LEU A 67 -10.85 15.88 -3.48
C LEU A 67 -12.13 15.10 -3.18
N ASP A 68 -12.53 14.25 -4.13
CA ASP A 68 -13.44 13.13 -3.91
C ASP A 68 -12.66 11.83 -4.07
N LEU A 69 -12.40 11.16 -2.97
CA LEU A 69 -11.71 9.87 -2.98
C LEU A 69 -12.71 8.75 -3.23
N ASP A 70 -12.66 8.16 -4.42
CA ASP A 70 -13.44 6.97 -4.79
C ASP A 70 -12.65 5.70 -4.49
N VAL A 71 -13.10 4.94 -3.49
CA VAL A 71 -12.43 3.71 -3.03
C VAL A 71 -13.06 2.48 -3.69
N VAL A 72 -12.38 1.95 -4.71
CA VAL A 72 -12.84 0.80 -5.49
C VAL A 72 -12.37 -0.50 -4.85
N GLY A 73 -13.27 -1.20 -4.17
CA GLY A 73 -12.99 -2.47 -3.50
C GLY A 73 -12.94 -3.65 -4.48
N LEU A 74 -11.79 -4.29 -4.64
CA LEU A 74 -11.53 -5.39 -5.57
C LEU A 74 -11.28 -6.73 -4.85
N ALA A 75 -11.58 -7.84 -5.52
CA ALA A 75 -11.62 -9.15 -4.88
C ALA A 75 -10.23 -9.71 -4.54
N ASN A 76 -9.23 -9.46 -5.41
CA ASN A 76 -7.89 -10.00 -5.28
C ASN A 76 -6.85 -9.09 -5.97
N LYS A 77 -5.57 -9.44 -5.85
CA LYS A 77 -4.46 -8.67 -6.41
C LYS A 77 -4.52 -8.57 -7.96
N ASP A 78 -4.94 -9.65 -8.63
CA ASP A 78 -5.03 -9.64 -10.09
C ASP A 78 -6.13 -8.67 -10.55
N ALA A 79 -7.28 -8.64 -9.87
CA ALA A 79 -8.34 -7.68 -10.16
C ALA A 79 -7.87 -6.22 -9.97
N THR A 80 -7.04 -5.93 -8.94
CA THR A 80 -6.50 -4.57 -8.77
C THR A 80 -5.57 -4.18 -9.91
N THR A 81 -4.71 -5.09 -10.35
CA THR A 81 -3.77 -4.82 -11.44
C THR A 81 -4.46 -4.73 -12.82
N ILE A 82 -5.53 -5.50 -13.04
CA ILE A 82 -6.36 -5.40 -14.25
C ILE A 82 -7.05 -4.04 -14.29
N ALA A 83 -7.71 -3.62 -13.22
CA ALA A 83 -8.39 -2.32 -13.14
C ALA A 83 -7.42 -1.15 -13.35
N PHE A 84 -6.20 -1.23 -12.79
CA PHE A 84 -5.17 -0.22 -12.98
C PHE A 84 -4.69 -0.15 -14.45
N ASN A 85 -4.39 -1.30 -15.06
CA ASN A 85 -3.93 -1.35 -16.45
C ASN A 85 -5.03 -0.95 -17.45
N ALA A 86 -6.30 -1.13 -17.10
CA ALA A 86 -7.45 -0.70 -17.90
C ALA A 86 -7.76 0.81 -17.75
N GLY A 87 -7.17 1.49 -16.75
CA GLY A 87 -7.49 2.89 -16.44
C GLY A 87 -8.82 3.07 -15.67
N ASP A 88 -9.37 1.98 -15.13
CA ASP A 88 -10.59 2.03 -14.31
C ASP A 88 -10.32 2.70 -12.95
N VAL A 89 -9.06 2.65 -12.49
CA VAL A 89 -8.57 3.32 -11.28
C VAL A 89 -7.27 4.06 -11.56
N ASP A 90 -7.04 5.18 -10.87
CA ASP A 90 -5.86 6.03 -11.03
C ASP A 90 -4.68 5.52 -10.20
N MET A 91 -4.98 4.88 -9.07
CA MET A 91 -4.01 4.35 -8.13
C MET A 91 -4.43 2.98 -7.63
N ILE A 92 -3.44 2.16 -7.23
CA ILE A 92 -3.66 0.89 -6.52
C ILE A 92 -2.72 0.76 -5.32
N VAL A 93 -3.02 -0.18 -4.43
CA VAL A 93 -2.11 -0.58 -3.35
C VAL A 93 -1.50 -1.93 -3.70
N THR A 94 -0.18 -1.94 -3.93
CA THR A 94 0.58 -3.16 -4.23
C THR A 94 2.02 -3.04 -3.72
N ASP A 95 2.97 -3.78 -4.30
CA ASP A 95 4.36 -3.82 -3.84
C ASP A 95 5.35 -3.35 -4.92
N TRP A 96 6.54 -2.96 -4.46
CA TRP A 96 7.63 -2.47 -5.31
C TRP A 96 8.19 -3.55 -6.25
N ILE A 97 8.03 -4.86 -5.97
CA ILE A 97 8.45 -5.94 -6.89
C ILE A 97 7.56 -5.94 -8.12
N TRP A 98 6.23 -5.88 -7.90
CA TRP A 98 5.28 -5.79 -9.00
C TRP A 98 5.54 -4.53 -9.82
N THR A 99 5.73 -3.38 -9.18
CA THR A 99 6.02 -2.10 -9.85
C THR A 99 7.29 -2.19 -10.70
N SER A 100 8.38 -2.72 -10.12
CA SER A 100 9.65 -2.91 -10.84
C SER A 100 9.49 -3.82 -12.07
N ARG A 101 8.75 -4.92 -11.94
CA ARG A 101 8.47 -5.82 -13.08
C ARG A 101 7.69 -5.14 -14.18
N GLN A 102 6.70 -4.31 -13.83
CA GLN A 102 5.91 -3.58 -14.83
C GLN A 102 6.80 -2.55 -15.53
N ARG A 103 7.64 -1.84 -14.81
CA ARG A 103 8.61 -0.89 -15.39
C ARG A 103 9.62 -1.59 -16.32
N ASP A 104 10.17 -2.71 -15.91
CA ASP A 104 11.07 -3.53 -16.72
C ASP A 104 10.39 -4.04 -18.00
N ALA A 105 9.08 -4.16 -18.00
CA ALA A 105 8.24 -4.47 -19.17
C ALA A 105 7.82 -3.23 -19.97
N GLY A 106 8.22 -2.01 -19.56
CA GLY A 106 7.95 -0.75 -20.26
C GLY A 106 6.71 0.00 -19.75
N ALA A 107 6.08 -0.43 -18.67
CA ALA A 107 4.94 0.29 -18.10
C ALA A 107 5.37 1.55 -17.34
N ASP A 108 4.57 2.61 -17.46
CA ASP A 108 4.74 3.86 -16.73
C ASP A 108 4.03 3.77 -15.38
N CYS A 109 4.71 3.22 -14.38
CA CYS A 109 4.16 3.16 -13.02
C CYS A 109 5.26 3.35 -11.98
N THR A 110 4.93 3.94 -10.83
CA THR A 110 5.86 4.25 -9.76
C THR A 110 5.22 3.95 -8.39
N PHE A 111 6.05 3.79 -7.36
CA PHE A 111 5.66 3.33 -6.04
C PHE A 111 5.99 4.36 -4.96
N VAL A 112 5.03 4.61 -4.09
CA VAL A 112 5.18 5.39 -2.85
C VAL A 112 4.91 4.48 -1.66
N PRO A 113 5.80 4.34 -0.68
CA PRO A 113 5.59 3.52 0.50
C PRO A 113 4.34 3.90 1.28
N TYR A 114 3.59 2.89 1.73
CA TYR A 114 2.44 3.08 2.61
C TYR A 114 2.71 2.58 4.03
N SER A 115 3.34 1.40 4.19
CA SER A 115 3.51 0.76 5.48
C SER A 115 4.81 -0.03 5.54
N VAL A 116 5.49 0.06 6.69
CA VAL A 116 6.62 -0.80 7.06
C VAL A 116 6.18 -1.96 7.96
N ALA A 117 4.88 -2.14 8.21
CA ALA A 117 4.37 -3.28 8.94
C ALA A 117 4.69 -4.58 8.20
N ALA A 118 5.38 -5.46 8.86
CA ALA A 118 5.70 -6.79 8.38
C ALA A 118 5.19 -7.84 9.37
N GLY A 119 4.96 -9.05 8.89
CA GLY A 119 4.55 -10.14 9.74
C GLY A 119 5.69 -10.73 10.57
N SER A 120 5.42 -11.86 11.17
CA SER A 120 6.33 -12.55 12.08
C SER A 120 6.19 -14.06 11.93
N VAL A 121 7.20 -14.80 12.35
CA VAL A 121 7.07 -16.21 12.67
C VAL A 121 6.50 -16.33 14.08
N MET A 122 5.35 -17.01 14.19
CA MET A 122 4.67 -17.27 15.46
C MET A 122 4.77 -18.74 15.81
N VAL A 123 4.91 -19.04 17.10
CA VAL A 123 4.95 -20.41 17.65
C VAL A 123 4.03 -20.54 18.85
N HIS A 124 3.68 -21.76 19.24
CA HIS A 124 2.91 -21.98 20.48
C HIS A 124 3.79 -21.68 21.69
N PRO A 125 3.26 -21.09 22.78
CA PRO A 125 4.04 -20.63 23.92
C PRO A 125 4.85 -21.73 24.60
N ASN A 126 4.35 -22.97 24.60
CA ASN A 126 4.99 -24.12 25.25
C ASN A 126 5.56 -25.12 24.20
N SER A 127 5.96 -24.65 23.04
CA SER A 127 6.46 -25.51 21.94
C SER A 127 7.92 -25.96 22.15
N GLY A 128 8.68 -25.29 23.02
CA GLY A 128 10.14 -25.48 23.12
C GLY A 128 10.91 -24.91 21.93
N ILE A 129 10.25 -24.09 21.05
CA ILE A 129 10.87 -23.44 19.91
C ILE A 129 11.25 -22.02 20.34
N ASP A 130 12.56 -21.77 20.44
CA ASP A 130 13.11 -20.48 20.89
C ASP A 130 13.93 -19.78 19.80
N SER A 131 14.29 -20.51 18.72
CA SER A 131 15.04 -20.00 17.58
C SER A 131 14.56 -20.62 16.26
N LEU A 132 15.00 -20.06 15.13
CA LEU A 132 14.64 -20.58 13.80
C LEU A 132 15.22 -21.98 13.54
N ILE A 133 16.33 -22.35 14.14
CA ILE A 133 16.94 -23.67 13.95
C ILE A 133 16.11 -24.78 14.63
N ASP A 134 15.36 -24.45 15.68
CA ASP A 134 14.48 -25.39 16.37
C ASP A 134 13.28 -25.80 15.51
N LEU A 135 13.07 -25.11 14.37
CA LEU A 135 12.06 -25.49 13.37
C LEU A 135 12.48 -26.67 12.47
N GLU A 136 13.71 -27.18 12.58
CA GLU A 136 14.16 -28.33 11.78
C GLU A 136 13.23 -29.51 11.96
N GLY A 137 12.74 -30.06 10.83
CA GLY A 137 11.77 -31.15 10.78
C GLY A 137 10.31 -30.77 11.07
N LYS A 138 10.06 -29.53 11.51
CA LYS A 138 8.73 -29.03 11.90
C LYS A 138 7.88 -28.60 10.70
N LYS A 139 6.55 -28.56 10.92
CA LYS A 139 5.60 -27.99 9.95
C LYS A 139 5.46 -26.51 10.16
N ILE A 140 5.65 -25.71 9.11
CA ILE A 140 5.43 -24.27 9.13
C ILE A 140 4.39 -23.86 8.09
N GLY A 141 3.33 -23.18 8.54
CA GLY A 141 2.41 -22.49 7.63
C GLY A 141 3.06 -21.21 7.11
N VAL A 142 2.99 -20.95 5.81
CA VAL A 142 3.55 -19.77 5.17
C VAL A 142 2.46 -19.04 4.40
N ALA A 143 2.22 -17.76 4.72
CA ALA A 143 1.20 -16.95 4.05
C ALA A 143 1.56 -16.71 2.58
N GLY A 144 0.57 -16.92 1.70
CA GLY A 144 0.71 -16.67 0.27
C GLY A 144 1.29 -17.86 -0.50
N SER A 145 2.55 -17.74 -0.94
CA SER A 145 3.17 -18.69 -1.87
C SER A 145 4.67 -18.90 -1.59
N PRO A 146 5.33 -19.86 -2.26
CA PRO A 146 6.79 -20.07 -2.13
C PRO A 146 7.63 -18.84 -2.50
N ILE A 147 7.06 -17.87 -3.20
CA ILE A 147 7.71 -16.63 -3.59
C ILE A 147 7.20 -15.39 -2.80
N ASP A 148 6.56 -15.60 -1.63
CA ASP A 148 6.24 -14.50 -0.73
C ASP A 148 7.52 -13.81 -0.21
N LYS A 149 7.49 -12.47 -0.16
CA LYS A 149 8.65 -11.66 0.22
C LYS A 149 9.19 -12.01 1.61
N SER A 150 8.30 -12.16 2.58
CA SER A 150 8.68 -12.46 3.97
C SER A 150 9.33 -13.84 4.08
N TRP A 151 8.80 -14.81 3.31
CA TRP A 151 9.38 -16.15 3.22
C TRP A 151 10.78 -16.14 2.60
N LEU A 152 10.97 -15.40 1.50
CA LEU A 152 12.27 -15.30 0.83
C LEU A 152 13.32 -14.60 1.69
N LEU A 153 12.93 -13.57 2.43
CA LEU A 153 13.80 -12.90 3.41
C LEU A 153 14.18 -13.85 4.55
N LEU A 154 13.23 -14.64 5.05
CA LEU A 154 13.48 -15.64 6.09
C LEU A 154 14.45 -16.73 5.60
N ARG A 155 14.30 -17.22 4.37
CA ARG A 155 15.22 -18.16 3.74
C ARG A 155 16.64 -17.59 3.62
N ALA A 156 16.73 -16.37 3.08
CA ALA A 156 18.03 -15.67 2.96
C ALA A 156 18.71 -15.52 4.31
N TYR A 157 17.95 -15.13 5.32
CA TYR A 157 18.47 -14.98 6.68
C TYR A 157 18.95 -16.31 7.27
N SER A 158 18.19 -17.38 7.13
CA SER A 158 18.54 -18.69 7.67
C SER A 158 19.84 -19.22 7.03
N ILE A 159 20.03 -19.02 5.73
CA ILE A 159 21.27 -19.38 5.03
C ILE A 159 22.45 -18.56 5.59
N LYS A 160 22.28 -17.25 5.76
CA LYS A 160 23.34 -16.36 6.24
C LYS A 160 23.71 -16.62 7.71
N ALA A 161 22.71 -16.82 8.57
CA ALA A 161 22.87 -16.98 10.00
C ALA A 161 23.29 -18.39 10.42
N PHE A 162 22.82 -19.42 9.73
CA PHE A 162 22.95 -20.83 10.14
C PHE A 162 23.56 -21.74 9.06
N GLY A 163 23.85 -21.22 7.87
CA GLY A 163 24.34 -22.03 6.74
C GLY A 163 23.30 -22.99 6.15
N LYS A 164 22.04 -22.93 6.58
CA LYS A 164 20.96 -23.84 6.15
C LYS A 164 19.81 -23.04 5.57
N ASP A 165 19.30 -23.45 4.40
CA ASP A 165 18.05 -22.91 3.86
C ASP A 165 16.86 -23.49 4.63
N ILE A 166 16.12 -22.64 5.35
CA ILE A 166 14.97 -23.07 6.15
C ILE A 166 13.96 -23.86 5.32
N GLU A 167 13.75 -23.52 4.04
CA GLU A 167 12.84 -24.25 3.15
C GLU A 167 13.18 -25.75 3.02
N LYS A 168 14.48 -26.08 3.14
CA LYS A 168 14.97 -27.46 3.02
C LYS A 168 14.93 -28.25 4.32
N ILE A 169 14.86 -27.54 5.46
CA ILE A 169 14.91 -28.18 6.79
C ILE A 169 13.55 -28.23 7.48
N VAL A 170 12.56 -27.47 7.01
CA VAL A 170 11.19 -27.53 7.53
C VAL A 170 10.24 -28.17 6.52
N LYS A 171 8.95 -28.36 6.89
CA LYS A 171 7.87 -28.80 6.01
C LYS A 171 6.93 -27.60 5.75
N PRO A 172 7.19 -26.76 4.73
CA PRO A 172 6.39 -25.57 4.49
C PRO A 172 5.05 -25.93 3.85
N ILE A 173 3.98 -25.25 4.29
CA ILE A 173 2.62 -25.37 3.75
C ILE A 173 2.13 -23.96 3.43
N TYR A 174 1.85 -23.70 2.14
CA TYR A 174 1.46 -22.37 1.66
C TYR A 174 -0.06 -22.27 1.59
N ALA A 175 -0.63 -21.25 2.20
CA ALA A 175 -2.08 -21.03 2.17
C ALA A 175 -2.45 -19.55 2.40
N ALA A 176 -3.76 -19.27 2.30
CA ALA A 176 -4.30 -17.97 2.61
C ALA A 176 -4.13 -17.63 4.10
N PRO A 177 -3.79 -16.36 4.43
CA PRO A 177 -3.48 -15.93 5.79
C PRO A 177 -4.55 -16.28 6.85
N PRO A 178 -5.87 -16.09 6.61
CA PRO A 178 -6.87 -16.45 7.62
C PRO A 178 -6.92 -17.97 7.89
N LEU A 179 -6.80 -18.79 6.84
CA LEU A 179 -6.79 -20.24 6.99
C LEU A 179 -5.59 -20.72 7.81
N LEU A 180 -4.42 -20.10 7.59
CA LEU A 180 -3.22 -20.42 8.36
C LEU A 180 -3.40 -20.14 9.85
N ASN A 181 -4.03 -19.00 10.21
CA ASN A 181 -4.28 -18.68 11.62
C ASN A 181 -5.18 -19.72 12.28
N GLU A 182 -6.27 -20.13 11.61
CA GLU A 182 -7.19 -21.12 12.16
C GLU A 182 -6.50 -22.49 12.34
N LYS A 183 -5.79 -22.96 11.31
CA LYS A 183 -5.05 -24.23 11.40
C LYS A 183 -3.93 -24.20 12.44
N PHE A 184 -3.24 -23.06 12.57
CA PHE A 184 -2.22 -22.88 13.60
C PHE A 184 -2.81 -22.94 15.01
N LYS A 185 -3.93 -22.25 15.27
CA LYS A 185 -4.67 -22.37 16.54
C LYS A 185 -5.10 -23.81 16.85
N GLN A 186 -5.43 -24.59 15.83
CA GLN A 186 -5.78 -26.02 15.93
C GLN A 186 -4.56 -26.94 16.09
N LYS A 187 -3.34 -26.38 16.18
CA LYS A 187 -2.07 -27.11 16.31
C LYS A 187 -1.73 -28.01 15.11
N GLU A 188 -2.26 -27.70 13.92
CA GLU A 188 -1.89 -28.42 12.69
C GLU A 188 -0.49 -28.04 12.18
N PHE A 189 0.04 -26.91 12.65
CA PHE A 189 1.39 -26.40 12.38
C PHE A 189 2.15 -26.15 13.68
N ASP A 190 3.46 -26.37 13.68
CA ASP A 190 4.36 -26.04 14.79
C ASP A 190 4.67 -24.53 14.83
N ALA A 191 4.71 -23.90 13.65
CA ALA A 191 4.94 -22.49 13.46
C ALA A 191 4.08 -21.94 12.31
N VAL A 192 3.93 -20.61 12.27
CA VAL A 192 3.33 -19.91 11.15
C VAL A 192 4.05 -18.59 10.86
N LEU A 193 4.44 -18.36 9.60
CA LEU A 193 4.84 -17.06 9.07
C LEU A 193 3.61 -16.42 8.42
N ASN A 194 3.10 -15.35 9.01
CA ASN A 194 1.90 -14.69 8.51
C ASN A 194 2.06 -13.17 8.47
N TYR A 195 1.14 -12.47 7.80
CA TYR A 195 1.15 -11.02 7.70
C TYR A 195 0.82 -10.37 9.04
N TRP A 196 1.29 -9.13 9.24
CA TRP A 196 1.28 -8.41 10.49
C TRP A 196 -0.07 -8.39 11.22
N ASN A 197 -1.17 -8.18 10.49
CA ASN A 197 -2.52 -8.11 11.07
C ASN A 197 -3.03 -9.49 11.53
N TYR A 198 -2.52 -10.58 10.95
CA TYR A 198 -2.81 -11.95 11.38
C TYR A 198 -1.92 -12.35 12.56
N THR A 199 -0.65 -11.97 12.55
CA THR A 199 0.23 -12.23 13.70
C THR A 199 -0.14 -11.38 14.93
N ALA A 200 -0.68 -10.16 14.73
CA ALA A 200 -1.26 -9.37 15.81
C ALA A 200 -2.41 -10.11 16.51
N ARG A 201 -3.31 -10.76 15.76
CA ARG A 201 -4.39 -11.60 16.32
C ARG A 201 -3.85 -12.82 17.08
N LEU A 202 -2.81 -13.44 16.57
CA LEU A 202 -2.16 -14.58 17.23
C LEU A 202 -1.49 -14.14 18.55
N ARG A 203 -0.83 -12.97 18.58
CA ARG A 203 -0.31 -12.39 19.84
C ARG A 203 -1.43 -12.13 20.85
N ALA A 204 -2.54 -11.54 20.40
CA ALA A 204 -3.71 -11.32 21.25
C ALA A 204 -4.29 -12.63 21.80
N ALA A 205 -4.16 -13.74 21.08
CA ALA A 205 -4.53 -15.08 21.48
C ALA A 205 -3.45 -15.81 22.32
N GLY A 206 -2.39 -15.11 22.77
CA GLY A 206 -1.34 -15.67 23.64
C GLY A 206 -0.27 -16.50 22.93
N MET A 207 -0.20 -16.44 21.59
CA MET A 207 0.88 -17.12 20.84
C MET A 207 2.19 -16.34 20.97
N LYS A 208 3.31 -17.05 20.97
CA LYS A 208 4.65 -16.48 21.09
C LYS A 208 5.15 -16.00 19.71
N GLU A 209 5.61 -14.77 19.64
CA GLU A 209 6.33 -14.25 18.48
C GLU A 209 7.79 -14.70 18.55
N LEU A 210 8.21 -15.53 17.60
CA LEU A 210 9.55 -16.06 17.53
C LEU A 210 10.53 -15.02 16.96
N ILE A 211 10.16 -14.42 15.81
CA ILE A 211 10.96 -13.38 15.15
C ILE A 211 10.09 -12.56 14.21
N LYS A 212 10.27 -11.25 14.21
CA LYS A 212 9.65 -10.37 13.22
C LYS A 212 10.42 -10.38 11.90
N VAL A 213 9.74 -10.24 10.78
CA VAL A 213 10.41 -10.12 9.46
C VAL A 213 11.34 -8.89 9.42
N GLN A 214 10.96 -7.79 10.06
CA GLN A 214 11.81 -6.59 10.14
C GLN A 214 13.12 -6.84 10.92
N ASP A 215 13.13 -7.77 11.88
CA ASP A 215 14.31 -8.08 12.68
C ASP A 215 15.35 -8.94 11.91
N LEU A 216 14.94 -9.51 10.77
CA LEU A 216 15.85 -10.23 9.86
C LEU A 216 16.77 -9.28 9.08
N LEU A 217 16.30 -8.04 8.83
CA LEU A 217 16.90 -7.11 7.88
C LEU A 217 18.35 -6.71 8.24
N PRO A 218 18.68 -6.36 9.49
CA PRO A 218 20.06 -6.05 9.86
C PRO A 218 21.00 -7.21 9.59
N GLY A 219 20.60 -8.44 9.91
CA GLY A 219 21.36 -9.66 9.62
C GLY A 219 21.57 -9.90 8.13
N LEU A 220 20.69 -9.41 7.27
CA LEU A 220 20.80 -9.48 5.82
C LEU A 220 21.63 -8.33 5.23
N GLY A 221 21.93 -7.28 5.99
CA GLY A 221 22.60 -6.08 5.52
C GLY A 221 21.63 -5.10 4.85
N VAL A 222 20.32 -5.24 5.09
CA VAL A 222 19.29 -4.29 4.60
C VAL A 222 19.16 -3.18 5.64
N PRO A 223 19.42 -1.92 5.27
CA PRO A 223 19.37 -0.80 6.22
C PRO A 223 17.92 -0.42 6.56
N GLY A 224 17.71 0.02 7.81
CA GLY A 224 16.45 0.59 8.27
C GLY A 224 15.27 -0.38 8.24
N ARG A 225 14.06 0.17 8.07
CA ARG A 225 12.80 -0.59 8.01
C ARG A 225 12.31 -0.67 6.56
N LEU A 226 11.94 -1.87 6.12
CA LEU A 226 11.55 -2.14 4.75
C LEU A 226 10.04 -1.93 4.55
N PRO A 227 9.60 -0.97 3.70
CA PRO A 227 8.22 -0.89 3.28
C PRO A 227 7.86 -2.09 2.38
N LEU A 228 6.82 -2.83 2.72
CA LEU A 228 6.41 -4.01 1.93
C LEU A 228 5.31 -3.69 0.91
N ILE A 229 4.47 -2.70 1.20
CA ILE A 229 3.38 -2.26 0.33
C ILE A 229 3.35 -0.74 0.23
N GLY A 230 2.79 -0.23 -0.87
CA GLY A 230 2.64 1.20 -1.11
C GLY A 230 1.57 1.51 -2.14
N TYR A 231 1.37 2.79 -2.37
CA TYR A 231 0.55 3.30 -3.45
C TYR A 231 1.33 3.22 -4.76
N VAL A 232 0.66 2.80 -5.83
CA VAL A 232 1.22 2.74 -7.18
C VAL A 232 0.29 3.46 -8.13
N PHE A 233 0.87 4.31 -8.96
CA PHE A 233 0.19 5.11 -9.98
C PHE A 233 1.11 5.31 -11.20
N GLY A 234 0.58 5.82 -12.31
CA GLY A 234 1.38 6.18 -13.48
C GLY A 234 2.33 7.33 -13.15
N GLU A 235 3.63 7.21 -13.48
CA GLU A 235 4.61 8.26 -13.18
C GLU A 235 4.26 9.56 -13.91
N THR A 236 3.93 9.46 -15.19
CA THR A 236 3.48 10.60 -16.01
C THR A 236 2.20 11.21 -15.45
N TRP A 237 1.21 10.39 -15.06
CA TRP A 237 -0.01 10.84 -14.43
C TRP A 237 0.29 11.60 -13.12
N GLY A 238 1.16 11.04 -12.28
CA GLY A 238 1.57 11.66 -11.02
C GLY A 238 2.27 13.00 -11.18
N ARG A 239 3.08 13.17 -12.23
CA ARG A 239 3.74 14.45 -12.54
C ARG A 239 2.75 15.50 -13.04
N ILE A 240 1.82 15.11 -13.90
CA ILE A 240 0.77 16.00 -14.43
C ILE A 240 -0.19 16.42 -13.31
N ASN A 241 -0.56 15.47 -12.42
CA ASN A 241 -1.50 15.67 -11.33
C ASN A 241 -0.80 15.81 -9.96
N SER A 242 0.37 16.45 -9.93
CA SER A 242 1.19 16.55 -8.71
C SER A 242 0.49 17.25 -7.56
N ASP A 243 -0.34 18.25 -7.83
CA ASP A 243 -1.17 18.92 -6.84
C ASP A 243 -2.23 17.98 -6.26
N THR A 244 -2.93 17.23 -7.10
CA THR A 244 -3.92 16.22 -6.69
C THR A 244 -3.28 15.13 -5.82
N LEU A 245 -2.10 14.64 -6.21
CA LEU A 245 -1.33 13.71 -5.39
C LEU A 245 -0.92 14.31 -4.05
N GLY A 246 -0.43 15.55 -4.05
CA GLY A 246 -0.06 16.27 -2.82
C GLY A 246 -1.23 16.38 -1.85
N ARG A 247 -2.43 16.72 -2.36
CA ARG A 247 -3.69 16.78 -1.59
C ARG A 247 -4.10 15.40 -1.06
N PHE A 248 -4.01 14.35 -1.89
CA PHE A 248 -4.28 12.98 -1.43
C PHE A 248 -3.32 12.54 -0.32
N PHE A 249 -2.02 12.75 -0.48
CA PHE A 249 -1.05 12.40 0.56
C PHE A 249 -1.21 13.27 1.82
N HIS A 250 -1.67 14.51 1.68
CA HIS A 250 -2.02 15.34 2.84
C HIS A 250 -3.18 14.73 3.63
N ALA A 251 -4.27 14.33 2.97
CA ALA A 251 -5.40 13.67 3.61
C ALA A 251 -4.99 12.34 4.27
N SER A 252 -4.17 11.53 3.57
CA SER A 252 -3.61 10.28 4.09
C SER A 252 -2.76 10.51 5.36
N ARG A 253 -1.89 11.52 5.37
CA ARG A 253 -1.10 11.89 6.57
C ARG A 253 -1.98 12.28 7.75
N LYS A 254 -3.02 13.11 7.52
CA LYS A 254 -3.98 13.50 8.57
C LYS A 254 -4.71 12.28 9.15
N ALA A 255 -5.22 11.41 8.29
CA ALA A 255 -5.89 10.17 8.72
C ALA A 255 -4.95 9.28 9.54
N ARG A 256 -3.72 9.11 9.07
CA ARG A 256 -2.69 8.36 9.81
C ARG A 256 -2.41 8.98 11.17
N GLN A 257 -2.32 10.31 11.26
CA GLN A 257 -2.11 11.00 12.53
C GLN A 257 -3.27 10.75 13.52
N ILE A 258 -4.52 10.77 13.06
CA ILE A 258 -5.69 10.41 13.87
C ILE A 258 -5.54 8.98 14.38
N MET A 259 -5.20 8.02 13.52
CA MET A 259 -5.05 6.61 13.91
C MET A 259 -3.87 6.38 14.86
N LEU A 260 -2.81 7.20 14.76
CA LEU A 260 -1.66 7.13 15.67
C LEU A 260 -2.00 7.64 17.07
N GLN A 261 -2.89 8.64 17.19
CA GLN A 261 -3.13 9.38 18.43
C GLN A 261 -4.43 9.01 19.15
N SER A 262 -5.45 8.56 18.41
CA SER A 262 -6.79 8.33 18.97
C SER A 262 -7.10 6.85 19.15
N ASP A 263 -7.29 6.42 20.39
CA ASP A 263 -7.82 5.07 20.69
C ASP A 263 -9.33 4.99 20.40
N ALA A 264 -10.06 6.10 20.57
CA ALA A 264 -11.49 6.16 20.23
C ALA A 264 -11.73 5.90 18.73
N GLU A 265 -10.80 6.33 17.86
CA GLU A 265 -10.88 6.04 16.44
C GLU A 265 -10.75 4.53 16.16
N TRP A 266 -9.91 3.83 16.91
CA TRP A 266 -9.80 2.37 16.80
C TRP A 266 -11.07 1.64 17.26
N GLU A 267 -11.75 2.17 18.28
CA GLU A 267 -13.06 1.65 18.67
C GLU A 267 -14.11 1.86 17.57
N ARG A 268 -14.12 3.01 16.91
CA ARG A 268 -14.98 3.27 15.77
C ARG A 268 -14.67 2.30 14.59
N LEU A 269 -13.40 2.01 14.37
CA LEU A 269 -12.94 1.09 13.33
C LEU A 269 -13.15 -0.39 13.66
N ARG A 270 -13.54 -0.76 14.88
CA ARG A 270 -13.71 -2.15 15.34
C ARG A 270 -14.50 -3.02 14.37
N PRO A 271 -15.66 -2.61 13.85
CA PRO A 271 -16.41 -3.44 12.88
C PRO A 271 -15.63 -3.71 11.60
N LEU A 272 -14.89 -2.71 11.11
CA LEU A 272 -14.08 -2.83 9.89
C LEU A 272 -12.83 -3.67 10.11
N THR A 273 -12.21 -3.58 11.28
CA THR A 273 -11.07 -4.43 11.65
C THR A 273 -11.47 -5.88 11.88
N LYS A 274 -12.75 -6.15 12.19
CA LYS A 274 -13.26 -7.47 12.62
C LYS A 274 -12.52 -7.99 13.86
N ALA A 275 -12.20 -7.10 14.78
CA ALA A 275 -11.58 -7.48 16.05
C ALA A 275 -12.61 -8.15 16.96
N GLU A 276 -12.33 -9.40 17.34
CA GLU A 276 -13.23 -10.26 18.12
C GLU A 276 -13.19 -9.94 19.62
N SER A 277 -12.14 -9.23 20.07
CA SER A 277 -11.93 -8.87 21.47
C SER A 277 -11.15 -7.55 21.56
N ASP A 278 -11.16 -6.93 22.76
CA ASP A 278 -10.38 -5.73 23.05
C ASP A 278 -8.87 -5.99 22.87
N SER A 279 -8.38 -7.14 23.32
CA SER A 279 -6.99 -7.54 23.14
C SER A 279 -6.61 -7.64 21.67
N THR A 280 -7.51 -8.14 20.82
CA THR A 280 -7.29 -8.18 19.36
C THR A 280 -7.28 -6.78 18.76
N LEU A 281 -8.22 -5.90 19.14
CA LEU A 281 -8.26 -4.53 18.64
C LEU A 281 -6.97 -3.76 19.02
N MET A 282 -6.56 -3.88 20.30
CA MET A 282 -5.32 -3.26 20.78
C MET A 282 -4.09 -3.78 20.04
N ALA A 283 -4.00 -5.10 19.79
CA ALA A 283 -2.88 -5.67 19.05
C ALA A 283 -2.84 -5.19 17.58
N LEU A 284 -4.00 -5.01 16.95
CA LEU A 284 -4.11 -4.46 15.59
C LEU A 284 -3.72 -2.97 15.56
N ARG A 285 -4.21 -2.19 16.52
CA ARG A 285 -3.84 -0.79 16.72
C ARG A 285 -2.32 -0.63 16.86
N ASP A 286 -1.74 -1.38 17.78
CA ASP A 286 -0.32 -1.26 18.10
C ASP A 286 0.55 -1.73 16.90
N GLY A 287 0.13 -2.78 16.21
CA GLY A 287 0.79 -3.24 14.98
C GLY A 287 0.70 -2.22 13.83
N TYR A 288 -0.43 -1.52 13.69
CA TYR A 288 -0.56 -0.42 12.72
C TYR A 288 0.37 0.74 13.11
N ARG A 289 0.34 1.16 14.38
CA ARG A 289 1.15 2.26 14.91
C ARG A 289 2.66 1.99 14.75
N ASP A 290 3.10 0.76 15.01
CA ASP A 290 4.48 0.35 14.76
C ASP A 290 4.82 0.34 13.25
N GLY A 291 3.86 -0.06 12.41
CA GLY A 291 4.03 -0.15 10.97
C GLY A 291 3.86 1.15 10.18
N ALA A 292 3.39 2.23 10.81
CA ALA A 292 3.21 3.51 10.13
C ALA A 292 4.57 4.16 9.82
N PRO A 293 4.87 4.48 8.54
CA PRO A 293 6.12 5.15 8.20
C PRO A 293 6.08 6.59 8.74
N LYS A 294 7.17 7.01 9.37
CA LYS A 294 7.31 8.41 9.84
C LYS A 294 7.69 9.34 8.70
N LYS A 295 8.46 8.84 7.76
CA LYS A 295 8.91 9.53 6.55
C LYS A 295 9.37 8.47 5.54
N PHE A 296 9.47 8.86 4.28
CA PHE A 296 10.17 8.10 3.26
C PHE A 296 11.46 8.86 2.91
N ASP A 297 12.60 8.24 3.14
CA ASP A 297 13.89 8.84 2.89
C ASP A 297 14.85 7.87 2.17
N ALA A 298 16.06 8.34 1.92
CA ALA A 298 17.09 7.56 1.21
C ALA A 298 17.35 6.20 1.85
N SER A 299 17.24 6.07 3.18
CA SER A 299 17.50 4.78 3.86
C SER A 299 16.43 3.74 3.53
N GLN A 300 15.17 4.14 3.39
CA GLN A 300 14.10 3.22 2.97
C GLN A 300 14.19 2.87 1.48
N ALA A 301 14.62 3.82 0.64
CA ALA A 301 14.91 3.53 -0.76
C ALA A 301 16.05 2.51 -0.89
N GLU A 302 17.14 2.69 -0.14
CA GLU A 302 18.26 1.75 -0.08
C GLU A 302 17.84 0.38 0.46
N ALA A 303 16.96 0.35 1.48
CA ALA A 303 16.40 -0.89 2.00
C ALA A 303 15.61 -1.66 0.93
N ILE A 304 14.84 -0.95 0.09
CA ILE A 304 14.10 -1.57 -1.01
C ILE A 304 15.07 -2.12 -2.07
N HIS A 305 16.10 -1.36 -2.46
CA HIS A 305 17.12 -1.83 -3.41
C HIS A 305 17.80 -3.10 -2.91
N SER A 306 18.33 -3.08 -1.68
CA SER A 306 19.01 -4.22 -1.07
C SER A 306 18.11 -5.45 -0.92
N ALA A 307 16.86 -5.22 -0.50
CA ALA A 307 15.88 -6.30 -0.37
C ALA A 307 15.49 -6.88 -1.73
N PHE A 308 15.41 -6.05 -2.80
CA PHE A 308 15.10 -6.52 -4.14
C PHE A 308 16.14 -7.53 -4.64
N GLU A 309 17.42 -7.26 -4.47
CA GLU A 309 18.50 -8.18 -4.85
C GLU A 309 18.39 -9.52 -4.11
N ILE A 310 18.06 -9.47 -2.81
CA ILE A 310 17.85 -10.68 -2.01
C ILE A 310 16.67 -11.49 -2.55
N VAL A 311 15.51 -10.87 -2.74
CA VAL A 311 14.34 -11.60 -3.22
C VAL A 311 14.49 -12.05 -4.67
N ALA A 312 15.26 -11.33 -5.50
CA ALA A 312 15.62 -11.74 -6.86
C ALA A 312 16.47 -13.03 -6.83
N LYS A 313 17.48 -13.07 -5.97
CA LYS A 313 18.36 -14.23 -5.82
C LYS A 313 17.60 -15.51 -5.43
N TYR A 314 16.67 -15.42 -4.48
CA TYR A 314 15.95 -16.59 -3.96
C TYR A 314 14.61 -16.86 -4.63
N GLY A 315 13.94 -15.86 -5.14
CA GLY A 315 12.65 -15.97 -5.85
C GLY A 315 12.78 -16.16 -7.36
N GLY A 316 13.94 -15.76 -7.91
CA GLY A 316 14.27 -15.88 -9.33
C GLY A 316 13.34 -15.11 -10.26
N ARG A 317 13.47 -15.34 -11.57
CA ARG A 317 12.71 -14.64 -12.63
C ARG A 317 11.19 -14.75 -12.49
N ARG A 318 10.68 -15.80 -11.87
CA ARG A 318 9.23 -15.93 -11.62
C ARG A 318 8.70 -14.81 -10.73
N LEU A 319 9.52 -14.30 -9.80
CA LEU A 319 9.15 -13.21 -8.90
C LEU A 319 9.48 -11.85 -9.50
N VAL A 320 10.74 -11.63 -9.91
CA VAL A 320 11.25 -10.30 -10.25
C VAL A 320 11.19 -9.96 -11.75
N GLY A 321 10.88 -10.92 -12.62
CA GLY A 321 10.82 -10.68 -14.07
C GLY A 321 12.20 -10.86 -14.73
N ARG A 322 12.56 -9.95 -15.62
CA ARG A 322 13.76 -10.04 -16.45
C ARG A 322 15.03 -9.58 -15.73
N SER A 323 14.90 -8.57 -14.88
CA SER A 323 16.02 -7.94 -14.16
C SER A 323 16.10 -8.45 -12.72
N ASP A 324 17.30 -8.67 -12.23
CA ASP A 324 17.63 -8.93 -10.82
C ASP A 324 17.90 -7.64 -10.03
N LYS A 325 17.80 -6.48 -10.70
CA LYS A 325 17.90 -5.15 -10.09
C LYS A 325 16.58 -4.42 -10.18
N LEU A 326 16.33 -3.58 -9.17
CA LEU A 326 15.16 -2.71 -9.15
C LEU A 326 15.17 -1.77 -10.37
N ALA A 327 14.11 -1.80 -11.17
CA ALA A 327 14.01 -0.96 -12.37
C ALA A 327 14.00 0.53 -12.02
N LEU A 328 14.65 1.34 -12.85
CA LEU A 328 14.68 2.80 -12.67
C LEU A 328 13.26 3.38 -12.66
N GLY A 329 13.00 4.35 -11.76
CA GLY A 329 11.70 4.98 -11.58
C GLY A 329 10.68 4.13 -10.82
N THR A 330 11.06 2.93 -10.34
CA THR A 330 10.18 2.15 -9.46
C THR A 330 9.75 2.94 -8.23
N LEU A 331 10.65 3.74 -7.65
CA LEU A 331 10.36 4.58 -6.50
C LEU A 331 10.07 6.01 -6.98
N TRP A 332 8.97 6.56 -6.51
CA TRP A 332 8.56 7.93 -6.77
C TRP A 332 9.55 8.93 -6.17
N THR A 333 9.96 9.91 -6.94
CA THR A 333 10.92 10.96 -6.53
C THR A 333 10.28 12.31 -6.27
N GLY A 334 8.96 12.43 -6.45
CA GLY A 334 8.21 13.64 -6.10
C GLY A 334 7.78 13.63 -4.62
N GLU A 335 7.13 14.71 -4.20
CA GLU A 335 6.62 14.83 -2.83
C GLU A 335 5.50 13.82 -2.57
N ALA A 336 5.58 13.13 -1.41
CA ALA A 336 4.58 12.18 -0.95
C ALA A 336 4.36 12.26 0.57
N TYR A 337 5.38 12.61 1.34
CA TYR A 337 5.37 12.67 2.81
C TYR A 337 6.08 13.89 3.35
#